data_0802cf1e18790b0bfb7b8a8aad091d67
#
_entry.id   0802cf1e18790b0bfb7b8a8aad091d67
#
_cell.length_a   1.000
_cell.length_b   1.000
_cell.length_c   1.000
_cell.angle_alpha   90.00
_cell.angle_beta   90.00
_cell.angle_gamma   90.00
#
_symmetry.space_group_name_H-M   'P 1'
#
loop_
_entity.id
_entity.type
_entity.pdbx_description
1 polymer ?
#
loop_
_entity_poly.entity_id
_entity_poly.type
_entity_poly.pdbx_seq_one_letter_code
_entity_poly.pdbx_strand_id
1 'polypeptide(L)'
;MRYLMNSHGQLVSRLGAGLVVIVGGFLAHRAYGWPGLALAAGGVVMWALLHMTRMLKVLQRAAARPVGTVASAVMLHSRLSRGMTLLQVLAHTRALGQRLGEPDAANEQYQWTDDANATVCCTFAQGKLAHWELIRA
;
A
#
# COMPACT_ATOMS: atom_id res chain seq x y z
N MET A 1 11.44 -10.76 18.31
CA MET A 1 11.44 -12.10 17.71
C MET A 1 10.24 -12.37 16.77
N ARG A 2 9.13 -11.66 16.86
CA ARG A 2 7.96 -11.80 15.95
C ARG A 2 8.12 -11.14 14.56
N TYR A 3 9.05 -10.23 14.38
CA TYR A 3 9.25 -9.51 13.12
C TYR A 3 9.95 -10.32 12.02
N LEU A 4 10.75 -11.31 12.39
CA LEU A 4 11.47 -12.15 11.42
C LEU A 4 10.59 -13.25 10.81
N MET A 5 9.53 -13.66 11.49
CA MET A 5 8.62 -14.69 10.97
C MET A 5 7.67 -14.21 9.87
N ASN A 6 7.40 -12.92 9.79
CA ASN A 6 6.45 -12.39 8.80
C ASN A 6 7.08 -12.15 7.42
N SER A 7 8.41 -11.93 7.36
CA SER A 7 9.11 -11.75 6.08
C SER A 7 9.27 -13.07 5.31
N HIS A 8 9.48 -14.17 6.01
CA HIS A 8 9.55 -15.50 5.40
C HIS A 8 8.21 -15.97 4.82
N GLY A 9 7.10 -15.66 5.49
CA GLY A 9 5.77 -16.00 5.00
C GLY A 9 5.41 -15.28 3.69
N GLN A 10 5.79 -14.03 3.54
CA GLN A 10 5.55 -13.27 2.30
C GLN A 10 6.48 -13.68 1.16
N LEU A 11 7.72 -14.03 1.44
CA LEU A 11 8.66 -14.57 0.45
C LEU A 11 8.21 -15.94 -0.05
N VAL A 12 7.80 -16.82 0.85
CA VAL A 12 7.30 -18.16 0.50
C VAL A 12 6.01 -18.06 -0.31
N SER A 13 5.10 -17.15 0.01
CA SER A 13 3.87 -16.96 -0.77
C SER A 13 4.13 -16.38 -2.16
N ARG A 14 5.09 -15.49 -2.31
CA ARG A 14 5.49 -14.92 -3.63
C ARG A 14 6.23 -15.94 -4.49
N LEU A 15 7.10 -16.71 -3.89
CA LEU A 15 7.81 -17.81 -4.59
C LEU A 15 6.82 -18.92 -4.98
N GLY A 16 5.88 -19.25 -4.10
CA GLY A 16 4.82 -20.22 -4.36
C GLY A 16 3.90 -19.79 -5.51
N ALA A 17 3.49 -18.52 -5.55
CA ALA A 17 2.69 -17.98 -6.65
C ALA A 17 3.44 -18.01 -7.99
N GLY A 18 4.73 -17.65 -8.00
CA GLY A 18 5.56 -17.73 -9.20
C GLY A 18 5.70 -19.17 -9.70
N LEU A 19 5.91 -20.10 -8.79
CA LEU A 19 6.04 -21.53 -9.13
C LEU A 19 4.75 -22.11 -9.70
N VAL A 20 3.59 -21.75 -9.13
CA VAL A 20 2.26 -22.14 -9.64
C VAL A 20 2.02 -21.61 -11.05
N VAL A 21 2.42 -20.38 -11.34
CA VAL A 21 2.30 -19.79 -12.68
C VAL A 21 3.20 -20.53 -13.70
N ILE A 22 4.44 -20.84 -13.33
CA ILE A 22 5.38 -21.55 -14.22
C ILE A 22 4.90 -22.97 -14.48
N VAL A 23 4.51 -23.71 -13.43
CA VAL A 23 4.00 -25.09 -13.56
C VAL A 23 2.70 -25.11 -14.33
N GLY A 24 1.78 -24.20 -14.05
CA GLY A 24 0.50 -24.06 -14.77
C GLY A 24 0.71 -23.74 -16.25
N GLY A 25 1.63 -22.84 -16.59
CA GLY A 25 2.00 -22.51 -17.96
C GLY A 25 2.61 -23.70 -18.70
N PHE A 26 3.50 -24.43 -18.05
CA PHE A 26 4.12 -25.64 -18.63
C PHE A 26 3.10 -26.76 -18.91
N LEU A 27 2.19 -27.01 -17.95
CA LEU A 27 1.11 -27.99 -18.12
C LEU A 27 0.12 -27.58 -19.21
N ALA A 28 -0.24 -26.30 -19.27
CA ALA A 28 -1.11 -25.76 -20.32
C ALA A 28 -0.48 -25.88 -21.71
N HIS A 29 0.82 -25.62 -21.82
CA HIS A 29 1.56 -25.80 -23.07
C HIS A 29 1.59 -27.27 -23.51
N ARG A 30 1.78 -28.18 -22.56
CA ARG A 30 1.86 -29.62 -22.85
C ARG A 30 0.50 -30.24 -23.23
N ALA A 31 -0.59 -29.73 -22.64
CA ALA A 31 -1.93 -30.24 -22.89
C ALA A 31 -2.59 -29.67 -24.15
N TYR A 32 -2.39 -28.38 -24.41
CA TYR A 32 -3.08 -27.63 -25.46
C TYR A 32 -2.15 -26.95 -26.47
N GLY A 33 -0.82 -27.06 -26.31
CA GLY A 33 0.17 -26.40 -27.20
C GLY A 33 0.14 -24.87 -27.09
N TRP A 34 0.32 -24.20 -28.22
CA TRP A 34 0.34 -22.74 -28.30
C TRP A 34 -0.94 -22.03 -27.81
N PRO A 35 -2.18 -22.54 -28.11
CA PRO A 35 -3.41 -21.95 -27.58
C PRO A 35 -3.48 -22.00 -26.05
N GLY A 36 -2.96 -23.05 -25.41
CA GLY A 36 -2.93 -23.17 -23.96
C GLY A 36 -2.03 -22.15 -23.29
N LEU A 37 -0.88 -21.83 -23.93
CA LEU A 37 0.02 -20.79 -23.46
C LEU A 37 -0.62 -19.39 -23.55
N ALA A 38 -1.38 -19.12 -24.61
CA ALA A 38 -2.11 -17.88 -24.78
C ALA A 38 -3.20 -17.69 -23.70
N LEU A 39 -3.93 -18.76 -23.35
CA LEU A 39 -4.91 -18.74 -22.25
C LEU A 39 -4.26 -18.49 -20.90
N ALA A 40 -3.13 -19.15 -20.61
CA ALA A 40 -2.39 -18.93 -19.37
C ALA A 40 -1.87 -17.49 -19.26
N ALA A 41 -1.30 -16.93 -20.34
CA ALA A 41 -0.86 -15.54 -20.40
C ALA A 41 -2.03 -14.56 -20.19
N GLY A 42 -3.17 -14.81 -20.82
CA GLY A 42 -4.41 -14.02 -20.63
C GLY A 42 -4.89 -14.03 -19.18
N GLY A 43 -4.85 -15.19 -18.52
CA GLY A 43 -5.20 -15.32 -17.09
C GLY A 43 -4.27 -14.52 -16.18
N VAL A 44 -2.96 -14.53 -16.44
CA VAL A 44 -1.97 -13.74 -15.68
C VAL A 44 -2.19 -12.24 -15.87
N VAL A 45 -2.44 -11.79 -17.10
CA VAL A 45 -2.73 -10.38 -17.41
C VAL A 45 -4.02 -9.93 -16.73
N MET A 46 -5.07 -10.74 -16.78
CA MET A 46 -6.34 -10.45 -16.11
C MET A 46 -6.16 -10.33 -14.59
N TRP A 47 -5.42 -11.25 -13.98
CA TRP A 47 -5.11 -11.20 -12.57
C TRP A 47 -4.30 -9.94 -12.18
N ALA A 48 -3.29 -9.58 -12.97
CA ALA A 48 -2.50 -8.38 -12.77
C ALA A 48 -3.35 -7.11 -12.87
N LEU A 49 -4.26 -7.03 -13.87
CA LEU A 49 -5.20 -5.91 -14.01
C LEU A 49 -6.16 -5.81 -12.82
N LEU A 50 -6.70 -6.91 -12.33
CA LEU A 50 -7.57 -6.92 -11.15
C LEU A 50 -6.81 -6.48 -9.88
N HIS A 51 -5.55 -6.88 -9.76
CA HIS A 51 -4.71 -6.46 -8.63
C HIS A 51 -4.40 -4.97 -8.69
N MET A 52 -4.09 -4.47 -9.87
CA MET A 52 -3.81 -3.05 -10.10
C MET A 52 -5.03 -2.15 -9.92
N THR A 53 -6.23 -2.61 -10.32
CA THR A 53 -7.47 -1.85 -10.11
C THR A 53 -7.83 -1.69 -8.64
N ARG A 54 -7.51 -2.67 -7.79
CA ARG A 54 -7.68 -2.53 -6.33
C ARG A 54 -6.82 -1.43 -5.77
N MET A 55 -5.57 -1.32 -6.23
CA MET A 55 -4.62 -0.30 -5.80
C MET A 55 -5.06 1.10 -6.26
N LEU A 56 -5.53 1.23 -7.51
CA LEU A 56 -6.06 2.48 -8.06
C LEU A 56 -7.33 2.95 -7.33
N LYS A 57 -8.22 2.04 -6.90
CA LYS A 57 -9.41 2.39 -6.12
C LYS A 57 -9.06 3.03 -4.77
N VAL A 58 -8.00 2.58 -4.11
CA VAL A 58 -7.53 3.20 -2.86
C VAL A 58 -7.08 4.64 -3.11
N LEU A 59 -6.30 4.86 -4.17
CA LEU A 59 -5.84 6.20 -4.55
C LEU A 59 -6.99 7.12 -4.97
N GLN A 60 -7.96 6.62 -5.74
CA GLN A 60 -9.13 7.39 -6.14
C GLN A 60 -10.00 7.80 -4.94
N ARG A 61 -10.18 6.92 -3.96
CA ARG A 61 -10.90 7.24 -2.72
C ARG A 61 -10.17 8.29 -1.88
N ALA A 62 -8.84 8.24 -1.84
CA ALA A 62 -8.03 9.24 -1.17
C ALA A 62 -8.10 10.61 -1.87
N ALA A 63 -8.16 10.64 -3.20
CA ALA A 63 -8.28 11.88 -3.98
C ALA A 63 -9.67 12.54 -3.90
N ALA A 64 -10.71 11.78 -3.53
CA ALA A 64 -12.09 12.31 -3.42
C ALA A 64 -12.32 13.17 -2.17
N ARG A 65 -11.42 13.17 -1.19
CA ARG A 65 -11.51 13.99 0.03
C ARG A 65 -10.55 15.18 -0.04
N PRO A 66 -10.84 16.29 0.68
CA PRO A 66 -9.91 17.41 0.80
C PRO A 66 -8.55 16.94 1.33
N VAL A 67 -7.48 17.52 0.79
CA VAL A 67 -6.11 17.19 1.22
C VAL A 67 -5.91 17.57 2.68
N GLY A 68 -5.27 16.67 3.44
CA GLY A 68 -4.94 16.90 4.84
C GLY A 68 -6.09 16.69 5.82
N THR A 69 -7.21 16.09 5.40
CA THR A 69 -8.34 15.78 6.28
C THR A 69 -8.41 14.31 6.66
N VAL A 70 -8.87 14.03 7.86
CA VAL A 70 -9.11 12.68 8.37
C VAL A 70 -10.36 12.66 9.25
N ALA A 71 -11.05 11.53 9.31
CA ALA A 71 -12.26 11.41 10.13
C ALA A 71 -11.97 11.53 11.64
N SER A 72 -10.83 11.00 12.12
CA SER A 72 -10.37 11.12 13.50
C SER A 72 -8.85 11.00 13.56
N ALA A 73 -8.19 12.05 14.01
CA ALA A 73 -6.74 12.08 14.19
C ALA A 73 -6.29 11.12 15.30
N VAL A 74 -7.08 10.98 16.36
CA VAL A 74 -6.80 10.07 17.48
C VAL A 74 -6.83 8.61 17.02
N MET A 75 -7.83 8.23 16.23
CA MET A 75 -7.92 6.89 15.66
C MET A 75 -6.78 6.60 14.68
N LEU A 76 -6.42 7.58 13.87
CA LEU A 76 -5.27 7.45 12.97
C LEU A 76 -4.00 7.21 13.77
N HIS A 77 -3.73 8.05 14.78
CA HIS A 77 -2.55 7.90 15.63
C HIS A 77 -2.42 6.50 16.25
N SER A 78 -3.53 5.91 16.71
CA SER A 78 -3.53 4.58 17.30
C SER A 78 -3.28 3.44 16.30
N ARG A 79 -3.56 3.66 15.02
CA ARG A 79 -3.37 2.66 13.95
C ARG A 79 -2.02 2.74 13.26
N LEU A 80 -1.29 3.84 13.46
CA LEU A 80 0.04 4.00 12.89
C LEU A 80 1.05 3.09 13.57
N SER A 81 1.95 2.53 12.78
CA SER A 81 3.08 1.74 13.25
C SER A 81 4.35 2.07 12.47
N ARG A 82 5.48 1.92 13.14
CA ARG A 82 6.78 2.19 12.51
C ARG A 82 7.02 1.27 11.32
N GLY A 83 7.54 1.84 10.23
CA GLY A 83 7.83 1.11 9.01
C GLY A 83 6.68 1.01 8.02
N MET A 84 5.51 1.59 8.31
CA MET A 84 4.42 1.71 7.34
C MET A 84 4.83 2.59 6.17
N THR A 85 4.42 2.21 4.96
CA THR A 85 4.59 3.06 3.78
C THR A 85 3.53 4.16 3.73
N LEU A 86 3.82 5.23 3.02
CA LEU A 86 2.85 6.31 2.79
C LEU A 86 1.53 5.78 2.21
N LEU A 87 1.61 4.82 1.28
CA LEU A 87 0.43 4.20 0.69
C LEU A 87 -0.45 3.47 1.71
N GLN A 88 0.15 2.80 2.69
CA GLN A 88 -0.57 2.14 3.78
C GLN A 88 -1.27 3.15 4.69
N VAL A 89 -0.60 4.27 4.99
CA VAL A 89 -1.20 5.37 5.76
C VAL A 89 -2.37 5.98 4.98
N LEU A 90 -2.21 6.23 3.68
CA LEU A 90 -3.29 6.73 2.80
C LEU A 90 -4.49 5.78 2.76
N ALA A 91 -4.26 4.48 2.79
CA ALA A 91 -5.34 3.48 2.85
C ALA A 91 -6.16 3.58 4.15
N HIS A 92 -5.52 3.97 5.26
CA HIS A 92 -6.21 4.20 6.53
C HIS A 92 -6.92 5.56 6.59
N THR A 93 -6.28 6.61 6.10
CA THR A 93 -6.83 7.98 6.14
C THR A 93 -7.91 8.22 5.09
N ARG A 94 -7.83 7.52 3.94
CA ARG A 94 -8.65 7.75 2.75
C ARG A 94 -8.61 9.19 2.25
N ALA A 95 -7.56 9.92 2.57
CA ALA A 95 -7.30 11.27 2.11
C ALA A 95 -5.80 11.47 1.94
N LEU A 96 -5.43 12.31 0.96
CA LEU A 96 -4.05 12.72 0.79
C LEU A 96 -3.61 13.59 1.97
N GLY A 97 -2.41 13.35 2.50
CA GLY A 97 -1.81 14.19 3.53
C GLY A 97 -1.38 15.53 2.97
N GLN A 98 -1.49 16.58 3.79
CA GLN A 98 -0.87 17.85 3.47
C GLN A 98 0.63 17.73 3.69
N ARG A 99 1.40 17.92 2.64
CA ARG A 99 2.86 17.88 2.71
C ARG A 99 3.39 19.14 3.41
N LEU A 100 4.29 18.94 4.35
CA LEU A 100 5.02 20.00 5.03
C LEU A 100 6.47 20.01 4.53
N GLY A 101 6.98 21.19 4.16
CA GLY A 101 8.36 21.36 3.73
C GLY A 101 8.59 21.20 2.22
N GLU A 102 9.86 21.22 1.84
CA GLU A 102 10.29 21.19 0.43
C GLU A 102 10.13 19.80 -0.20
N PRO A 103 9.87 19.75 -1.53
CA PRO A 103 9.61 18.50 -2.22
C PRO A 103 10.78 17.50 -2.26
N ASP A 104 12.00 17.95 -2.08
CA ASP A 104 13.23 17.13 -2.16
C ASP A 104 13.92 16.88 -0.82
N ALA A 105 13.24 17.14 0.30
CA ALA A 105 13.82 16.86 1.61
C ALA A 105 14.00 15.34 1.81
N ALA A 106 15.12 14.94 2.41
CA ALA A 106 15.41 13.53 2.72
C ALA A 106 14.35 12.89 3.62
N ASN A 107 13.68 13.71 4.43
CA ASN A 107 12.56 13.31 5.28
C ASN A 107 11.30 14.04 4.81
N GLU A 108 10.31 13.30 4.38
CA GLU A 108 9.02 13.84 3.99
C GLU A 108 8.10 13.91 5.20
N GLN A 109 7.46 15.06 5.39
CA GLN A 109 6.49 15.27 6.46
C GLN A 109 5.10 15.47 5.86
N TYR A 110 4.13 14.76 6.43
CA TYR A 110 2.72 14.87 6.08
C TYR A 110 1.88 15.09 7.32
N GLN A 111 0.83 15.89 7.19
CA GLN A 111 -0.11 16.13 8.28
C GLN A 111 -1.54 15.83 7.85
N TRP A 112 -2.34 15.37 8.78
CA TRP A 112 -3.78 15.18 8.67
C TRP A 112 -4.47 15.81 9.87
N THR A 113 -5.48 16.61 9.61
CA THR A 113 -6.28 17.29 10.64
C THR A 113 -7.70 16.75 10.60
N ASP A 114 -8.29 16.51 11.76
CA ASP A 114 -9.69 16.14 11.88
C ASP A 114 -10.61 17.36 12.12
N ASP A 115 -11.92 17.12 12.14
CA ASP A 115 -12.93 18.17 12.35
C ASP A 115 -12.86 18.81 13.75
N ALA A 116 -12.19 18.16 14.71
CA ALA A 116 -11.94 18.67 16.06
C ALA A 116 -10.62 19.46 16.19
N ASN A 117 -9.97 19.79 15.07
CA ASN A 117 -8.66 20.46 15.01
C ASN A 117 -7.50 19.67 15.64
N ALA A 118 -7.66 18.37 15.86
CA ALA A 118 -6.56 17.51 16.21
C ALA A 118 -5.77 17.12 14.94
N THR A 119 -4.45 17.24 15.00
CA THR A 119 -3.57 17.01 13.85
C THR A 119 -2.57 15.90 14.14
N VAL A 120 -2.40 14.99 13.19
CA VAL A 120 -1.32 13.99 13.22
C VAL A 120 -0.28 14.39 12.20
N CYS A 121 0.94 14.60 12.69
CA CYS A 121 2.13 14.84 11.86
C CYS A 121 2.91 13.54 11.73
N CYS A 122 3.18 13.11 10.51
CA CYS A 122 3.93 11.91 10.20
C CYS A 122 5.21 12.26 9.46
N THR A 123 6.34 11.73 9.92
CA THR A 123 7.63 11.90 9.27
C THR A 123 8.04 10.56 8.63
N PHE A 124 8.26 10.59 7.33
CA PHE A 124 8.70 9.44 6.55
C PHE A 124 10.19 9.59 6.21
N ALA A 125 10.95 8.56 6.53
CA ALA A 125 12.35 8.43 6.13
C ALA A 125 12.47 7.29 5.12
N GLN A 126 13.04 7.56 3.95
CA GLN A 126 13.18 6.58 2.86
C GLN A 126 11.86 5.88 2.48
N GLY A 127 10.75 6.62 2.48
CA GLY A 127 9.42 6.12 2.14
C GLY A 127 8.73 5.30 3.23
N LYS A 128 9.31 5.20 4.43
CA LYS A 128 8.74 4.48 5.58
C LYS A 128 8.52 5.41 6.75
N LEU A 129 7.41 5.19 7.47
CA LEU A 129 7.06 5.96 8.66
C LEU A 129 8.11 5.75 9.77
N ALA A 130 8.80 6.81 10.13
CA ALA A 130 9.83 6.81 11.16
C ALA A 130 9.31 7.37 12.49
N HIS A 131 8.52 8.44 12.43
CA HIS A 131 7.97 9.14 13.58
C HIS A 131 6.60 9.72 13.28
N TRP A 132 5.72 9.75 14.28
CA TRP A 132 4.42 10.42 14.20
C TRP A 132 4.03 11.00 15.55
N GLU A 133 3.34 12.11 15.52
CA GLU A 133 2.92 12.85 16.71
C GLU A 133 1.47 13.30 16.57
N LEU A 134 0.71 13.23 17.66
CA LEU A 134 -0.63 13.77 17.75
C LEU A 134 -0.60 15.13 18.46
N ILE A 135 -1.00 16.16 17.74
CA ILE A 135 -1.13 17.53 18.26
C ILE A 135 -2.63 17.80 18.46
N ARG A 136 -3.00 18.10 19.66
CA ARG A 136 -4.37 18.54 19.98
C ARG A 136 -4.39 20.05 20.15
N ALA A 137 -5.36 20.67 19.51
CA ALA A 137 -5.60 22.09 19.71
C ALA A 137 -6.15 22.37 21.12
#